data_c93eb602cd925a4c6ebec319d289be57
#
_entry.id   c93eb602cd925a4c6ebec319d289be57
#
_cell.length_a   1.000
_cell.length_b   1.000
_cell.length_c   1.000
_cell.angle_alpha   90.00
_cell.angle_beta   90.00
_cell.angle_gamma   90.00
#
_symmetry.space_group_name_H-M   'P 1'
#
loop_
_entity.id
_entity.type
_entity.pdbx_description
1 polymer ?
#
loop_
_entity_poly.entity_id
_entity_poly.type
_entity_poly.pdbx_seq_one_letter_code
_entity_poly.pdbx_strand_id
1 'polypeptide(L)' 'MAESHVVSALVDKRAELAGQIVRIEQQLGQFRADLIHIDATIRLKFSI' A
#
# COMPACT_ATOMS: atom_id res chain seq x y z
N MET A 1 -34.72 -8.89 7.13
CA MET A 1 -34.86 -8.46 5.76
C MET A 1 -33.60 -8.79 4.97
N ALA A 2 -33.78 -9.43 3.83
CA ALA A 2 -32.68 -9.94 3.02
C ALA A 2 -31.74 -8.82 2.53
N GLU A 3 -32.30 -7.64 2.26
CA GLU A 3 -31.56 -6.50 1.75
C GLU A 3 -30.52 -5.98 2.74
N SER A 4 -30.81 -5.98 4.05
CA SER A 4 -29.86 -5.49 5.04
C SER A 4 -28.63 -6.38 5.18
N HIS A 5 -28.78 -7.69 4.98
CA HIS A 5 -27.63 -8.60 4.99
C HIS A 5 -26.71 -8.38 3.77
N VAL A 6 -27.31 -8.15 2.61
CA VAL A 6 -26.55 -7.87 1.39
C VAL A 6 -25.79 -6.55 1.52
N VAL A 7 -26.47 -5.51 2.00
CA VAL A 7 -25.85 -4.19 2.21
C VAL A 7 -24.73 -4.29 3.23
N SER A 8 -24.96 -4.98 4.35
CA SER A 8 -23.94 -5.17 5.38
C SER A 8 -22.70 -5.89 4.83
N ALA A 9 -22.89 -6.95 4.04
CA ALA A 9 -21.80 -7.69 3.43
C ALA A 9 -21.00 -6.81 2.46
N LEU A 10 -21.67 -5.95 1.70
CA LEU A 10 -21.01 -5.03 0.77
C LEU A 10 -20.22 -3.95 1.53
N VAL A 11 -20.77 -3.42 2.61
CA VAL A 11 -20.08 -2.45 3.45
C VAL A 11 -18.82 -3.08 4.06
N ASP A 12 -18.92 -4.30 4.56
CA ASP A 12 -17.79 -5.03 5.12
C ASP A 12 -16.71 -5.28 4.06
N LYS A 13 -17.13 -5.67 2.87
CA LYS A 13 -16.20 -5.90 1.76
C LYS A 13 -15.50 -4.61 1.34
N ARG A 14 -16.24 -3.51 1.30
CA ARG A 14 -15.65 -2.20 1.01
C ARG A 14 -14.60 -1.81 2.03
N ALA A 15 -14.90 -2.00 3.31
CA ALA A 15 -13.96 -1.68 4.39
C ALA A 15 -12.68 -2.53 4.28
N GLU A 16 -12.84 -3.82 3.97
CA GLU A 16 -11.73 -4.73 3.76
C GLU A 16 -10.84 -4.28 2.61
N LEU A 17 -11.44 -3.94 1.48
CA LEU A 17 -10.71 -3.48 0.30
C LEU A 17 -9.99 -2.14 0.58
N ALA A 18 -10.66 -1.21 1.27
CA ALA A 18 -10.04 0.05 1.65
C ALA A 18 -8.82 -0.18 2.54
N GLY A 19 -8.90 -1.12 3.48
CA GLY A 19 -7.77 -1.49 4.32
C GLY A 19 -6.61 -2.09 3.54
N GLN A 20 -6.89 -2.91 2.53
CA GLN A 20 -5.88 -3.47 1.64
C GLN A 20 -5.18 -2.39 0.83
N ILE A 21 -5.92 -1.41 0.34
CA ILE A 21 -5.35 -0.27 -0.40
C ILE A 21 -4.36 0.50 0.47
N VAL A 22 -4.74 0.79 1.71
CA VAL A 22 -3.86 1.51 2.65
C VAL A 22 -2.56 0.73 2.87
N ARG A 23 -2.64 -0.58 3.06
CA ARG A 23 -1.46 -1.43 3.24
C ARG A 23 -0.55 -1.42 2.02
N ILE A 24 -1.13 -1.52 0.84
CA ILE A 24 -0.37 -1.48 -0.42
C ILE A 24 0.31 -0.13 -0.59
N GLU A 25 -0.37 0.96 -0.27
CA GLU A 25 0.22 2.30 -0.33
C GLU A 25 1.39 2.45 0.63
N GLN A 26 1.28 1.88 1.83
CA GLN A 26 2.37 1.88 2.81
C GLN A 26 3.58 1.08 2.30
N GLN A 27 3.34 -0.10 1.72
CA GLN A 27 4.39 -0.90 1.13
C GLN A 27 5.07 -0.18 -0.03
N LEU A 28 4.29 0.48 -0.86
CA LEU A 28 4.82 1.27 -1.96
C LEU A 28 5.71 2.40 -1.45
N GLY A 29 5.30 3.08 -0.38
CA GLY A 29 6.11 4.12 0.25
C GLY A 29 7.45 3.59 0.74
N GLN A 30 7.46 2.40 1.35
CA GLN A 30 8.70 1.76 1.81
C GLN A 30 9.61 1.39 0.65
N PHE A 31 9.05 0.82 -0.41
CA PHE A 31 9.82 0.46 -1.60
C PHE A 31 10.43 1.69 -2.27
N ARG A 32 9.69 2.78 -2.34
CA ARG A 32 10.21 4.04 -2.88
C ARG A 32 11.37 4.58 -2.04
N ALA A 33 11.24 4.53 -0.73
CA ALA A 33 12.30 4.95 0.17
C ALA A 33 13.55 4.08 0.00
N ASP A 34 13.36 2.76 -0.09
CA ASP A 34 14.45 1.81 -0.31
C ASP A 34 15.17 2.09 -1.62
N LEU A 35 14.42 2.37 -2.67
CA LEU A 35 14.99 2.69 -3.97
C LEU A 35 15.83 3.96 -3.92
N ILE A 36 15.36 4.99 -3.24
CA ILE A 36 16.10 6.25 -3.07
C ILE A 36 17.42 5.98 -2.34
N HIS A 37 17.41 5.17 -1.28
CA HIS A 37 18.60 4.82 -0.54
C HIS A 37 19.61 4.03 -1.38
N ILE A 38 19.12 3.08 -2.17
CA ILE A 38 19.97 2.30 -3.07
C ILE A 38 20.59 3.20 -4.12
N ASP A 39 19.81 4.07 -4.73
CA ASP A 39 20.30 5.01 -5.74
C ASP A 39 21.37 5.93 -5.16
N ALA A 40 21.16 6.45 -3.96
CA ALA A 40 22.12 7.30 -3.29
C ALA A 40 23.44 6.56 -3.01
N THR A 41 23.35 5.29 -2.59
CA THR A 41 24.49 4.45 -2.33
C THR A 41 25.30 4.18 -3.61
N ILE A 42 24.61 3.90 -4.70
CA ILE A 42 25.24 3.69 -6.01
C ILE A 42 25.98 4.95 -6.46
N ARG A 43 25.36 6.12 -6.34
CA ARG A 43 25.97 7.40 -6.71
C ARG A 43 27.25 7.67 -5.90
N LEU A 44 27.21 7.40 -4.61
CA LEU A 44 28.39 7.57 -3.75
C LEU A 44 29.54 6.69 -4.22
N LYS A 45 29.27 5.45 -4.56
CA LYS A 45 30.31 4.54 -5.04
C LYS A 45 30.88 4.92 -6.39
N PHE A 46 30.05 5.43 -7.27
CA PHE A 46 30.52 5.86 -8.60
C PHE A 46 31.22 7.22 -8.60
N SER A 47 30.93 8.07 -7.61
CA SER A 47 31.57 9.38 -7.55
C SER A 47 32.94 9.36 -6.84
N ILE A 48 33.29 8.26 -6.24
CA ILE A 48 34.60 8.05 -5.63
C ILE A 48 35.54 7.37 -6.62
#